data_dc46d03b9363ec077be09174eff7d3a1
#
_entry.id   dc46d03b9363ec077be09174eff7d3a1
#
_cell.length_a   1.000
_cell.length_b   1.000
_cell.length_c   1.000
_cell.angle_alpha   90.00
_cell.angle_beta   90.00
_cell.angle_gamma   90.00
#
_symmetry.space_group_name_H-M   'P 1'
#
loop_
_entity.id
_entity.type
_entity.pdbx_description
1 polymer ?
#
loop_
_entity_poly.entity_id
_entity_poly.type
_entity_poly.pdbx_seq_one_letter_code
_entity_poly.pdbx_strand_id
1 'polypeptide(L)'
;IGAPYFNKVTKINDKKSGILFLPSLTLFQEMTENLKECNHLYLNKYWKLYEFINIDKKKLIKFKLFNHPRSKILKNLWLRKTNKSIKFEYRNYKGNINKKFKLTVIDNFSTPLFELIYNSYPFIIINDSKQNEFTNEFKKILNHLKSLNILFDSEKKAADFINKNYNDIDSWWNKIIKKKKFKIIKKSLFSIKEFNNSKFVNSFAYQLAKGDNKIS
;
A
#
# COMPACT_ATOMS: atom_id res chain seq x y z
N ILE A 1 -3.58 -10.91 -16.67
CA ILE A 1 -4.23 -9.59 -16.85
C ILE A 1 -3.22 -8.59 -16.30
N GLY A 2 -2.45 -8.00 -17.13
CA GLY A 2 -1.65 -7.11 -16.38
C GLY A 2 -0.92 -6.06 -17.12
N ALA A 3 -0.01 -6.31 -17.92
CA ALA A 3 1.01 -5.38 -18.39
C ALA A 3 0.57 -4.12 -19.20
N PRO A 4 -0.62 -3.99 -19.79
CA PRO A 4 -0.94 -2.80 -20.60
C PRO A 4 -1.05 -1.50 -19.85
N TYR A 5 -1.24 -1.52 -18.52
CA TYR A 5 -1.40 -0.28 -17.73
C TYR A 5 -0.10 0.44 -17.39
N PHE A 6 1.04 -0.21 -17.54
CA PHE A 6 2.34 0.37 -17.18
C PHE A 6 2.94 1.30 -18.25
N ASN A 7 2.42 1.29 -19.47
CA ASN A 7 3.08 1.94 -20.61
C ASN A 7 2.71 3.42 -20.87
N LYS A 8 1.84 4.05 -20.07
CA LYS A 8 1.51 5.47 -20.28
C LYS A 8 2.01 6.35 -19.12
N VAL A 9 3.29 6.67 -19.16
CA VAL A 9 3.86 7.75 -18.33
C VAL A 9 3.49 9.10 -18.96
N THR A 10 2.33 9.63 -18.62
CA THR A 10 2.06 11.04 -18.88
C THR A 10 2.85 11.89 -17.88
N LYS A 11 3.69 12.79 -18.38
CA LYS A 11 4.32 13.83 -17.56
C LYS A 11 3.19 14.73 -17.00
N ILE A 12 2.97 14.65 -15.69
CA ILE A 12 2.09 15.59 -15.00
C ILE A 12 3.01 16.47 -14.15
N ASN A 13 3.04 17.75 -14.46
CA ASN A 13 3.82 18.77 -13.73
C ASN A 13 3.11 19.27 -12.46
N ASP A 14 2.18 18.52 -11.90
CA ASP A 14 1.48 18.92 -10.68
C ASP A 14 2.39 18.80 -9.46
N LYS A 15 2.44 19.85 -8.65
CA LYS A 15 3.14 19.86 -7.36
C LYS A 15 2.55 18.76 -6.48
N LYS A 16 3.37 17.77 -6.15
CA LYS A 16 2.94 16.68 -5.25
C LYS A 16 2.62 17.22 -3.86
N SER A 17 1.48 16.83 -3.33
CA SER A 17 1.09 17.24 -1.98
C SER A 17 0.25 16.17 -1.28
N GLY A 18 0.37 16.09 0.05
CA GLY A 18 -0.46 15.22 0.87
C GLY A 18 0.00 13.77 0.95
N ILE A 19 -0.73 13.02 1.75
CA ILE A 19 -0.51 11.59 2.04
C ILE A 19 -1.75 10.83 1.56
N LEU A 20 -1.56 9.84 0.71
CA LEU A 20 -2.63 8.94 0.28
C LEU A 20 -2.62 7.68 1.14
N PHE A 21 -3.70 7.42 1.86
CA PHE A 21 -3.96 6.13 2.47
C PHE A 21 -4.76 5.27 1.50
N LEU A 22 -4.19 4.14 1.12
CA LEU A 22 -4.74 3.22 0.14
C LEU A 22 -4.97 1.84 0.79
N PRO A 23 -6.07 1.69 1.54
CA PRO A 23 -6.41 0.43 2.18
C PRO A 23 -6.70 -0.68 1.18
N SER A 24 -6.31 -1.91 1.52
CA SER A 24 -6.61 -3.07 0.69
C SER A 24 -8.06 -3.53 0.80
N LEU A 25 -8.48 -4.31 -0.19
CA LEU A 25 -9.79 -4.96 -0.22
C LEU A 25 -9.81 -6.38 0.34
N THR A 26 -8.65 -6.95 0.62
CA THR A 26 -8.50 -8.38 0.99
C THR A 26 -9.38 -8.84 2.13
N LEU A 27 -9.85 -7.91 2.94
CA LEU A 27 -10.76 -8.19 4.03
C LEU A 27 -12.22 -8.45 3.63
N PHE A 28 -12.55 -8.36 2.35
CA PHE A 28 -13.93 -8.62 1.94
C PHE A 28 -14.24 -10.12 1.85
N GLN A 29 -13.28 -11.00 1.73
CA GLN A 29 -13.50 -12.44 1.73
C GLN A 29 -13.73 -13.01 3.15
N GLU A 30 -12.99 -12.51 4.14
CA GLU A 30 -13.17 -12.90 5.54
C GLU A 30 -14.42 -12.28 6.20
N MET A 31 -15.02 -11.25 5.58
CA MET A 31 -16.17 -10.52 6.10
C MET A 31 -17.50 -11.26 5.95
N THR A 32 -17.57 -12.42 5.31
CA THR A 32 -18.84 -13.13 5.14
C THR A 32 -19.30 -13.83 6.41
N GLU A 33 -18.40 -14.17 7.33
CA GLU A 33 -18.73 -14.94 8.53
C GLU A 33 -18.78 -14.12 9.82
N ASN A 34 -18.03 -13.01 9.96
CA ASN A 34 -18.03 -12.18 11.18
C ASN A 34 -17.88 -10.67 10.89
N LEU A 35 -18.94 -10.07 10.35
CA LEU A 35 -18.99 -8.66 9.94
C LEU A 35 -18.59 -7.63 11.02
N LYS A 36 -18.78 -7.96 12.30
CA LYS A 36 -18.49 -7.03 13.40
C LYS A 36 -17.01 -7.00 13.79
N GLU A 37 -16.34 -8.14 13.86
CA GLU A 37 -14.96 -8.23 14.33
C GLU A 37 -13.93 -7.84 13.25
N CYS A 38 -14.12 -8.27 12.02
CA CYS A 38 -13.19 -7.93 10.93
C CYS A 38 -13.18 -6.44 10.59
N ASN A 39 -14.34 -5.78 10.62
CA ASN A 39 -14.42 -4.32 10.46
C ASN A 39 -13.64 -3.57 11.55
N HIS A 40 -13.63 -4.08 12.79
CA HIS A 40 -12.88 -3.47 13.89
C HIS A 40 -11.37 -3.59 13.71
N LEU A 41 -10.86 -4.75 13.30
CA LEU A 41 -9.42 -4.98 13.14
C LEU A 41 -8.81 -4.11 12.03
N TYR A 42 -9.50 -4.01 10.92
CA TYR A 42 -9.02 -3.26 9.75
C TYR A 42 -9.09 -1.74 9.94
N LEU A 43 -10.23 -1.27 10.39
CA LEU A 43 -10.37 0.12 10.78
C LEU A 43 -9.37 0.49 11.88
N ASN A 44 -9.08 -0.46 12.78
CA ASN A 44 -8.19 -0.26 13.89
C ASN A 44 -6.74 0.02 13.44
N LYS A 45 -6.24 -0.67 12.42
CA LYS A 45 -4.86 -0.48 11.89
C LYS A 45 -4.65 0.95 11.36
N TYR A 46 -5.48 1.37 10.40
CA TYR A 46 -5.40 2.73 9.86
C TYR A 46 -5.82 3.80 10.89
N TRP A 47 -6.73 3.45 11.79
CA TRP A 47 -7.12 4.32 12.87
C TRP A 47 -5.96 4.60 13.83
N LYS A 48 -5.28 3.57 14.32
CA LYS A 48 -4.08 3.70 15.15
C LYS A 48 -2.99 4.52 14.44
N LEU A 49 -2.75 4.22 13.16
CA LEU A 49 -1.81 5.03 12.39
C LEU A 49 -2.23 6.52 12.38
N TYR A 50 -3.50 6.80 12.08
CA TYR A 50 -4.03 8.15 12.03
C TYR A 50 -3.92 8.85 13.39
N GLU A 51 -4.16 8.16 14.49
CA GLU A 51 -4.02 8.71 15.85
C GLU A 51 -2.59 9.14 16.17
N PHE A 52 -1.60 8.34 15.79
CA PHE A 52 -0.18 8.63 16.02
C PHE A 52 0.41 9.70 15.09
N ILE A 53 -0.26 10.06 14.02
CA ILE A 53 0.20 11.14 13.12
C ILE A 53 -0.09 12.51 13.76
N ASN A 54 0.87 13.43 13.65
CA ASN A 54 0.75 14.79 14.15
C ASN A 54 -0.41 15.55 13.48
N ILE A 55 -1.04 16.46 14.23
CA ILE A 55 -2.27 17.17 13.82
C ILE A 55 -2.11 17.97 12.53
N ASP A 56 -0.95 18.58 12.33
CA ASP A 56 -0.61 19.33 11.12
C ASP A 56 -0.60 18.44 9.87
N LYS A 57 -0.14 17.20 10.01
CA LYS A 57 -0.06 16.21 8.92
C LYS A 57 -1.37 15.47 8.69
N LYS A 58 -2.22 15.34 9.72
CA LYS A 58 -3.57 14.76 9.57
C LYS A 58 -4.41 15.48 8.51
N LYS A 59 -4.28 16.80 8.41
CA LYS A 59 -4.96 17.62 7.40
C LYS A 59 -4.56 17.29 5.95
N LEU A 60 -3.40 16.68 5.77
CA LEU A 60 -2.83 16.32 4.47
C LEU A 60 -3.25 14.92 4.00
N ILE A 61 -3.88 14.13 4.88
CA ILE A 61 -4.26 12.76 4.60
C ILE A 61 -5.55 12.71 3.77
N LYS A 62 -5.52 11.89 2.71
CA LYS A 62 -6.69 11.50 1.96
C LYS A 62 -6.79 9.98 1.91
N PHE A 63 -7.98 9.46 2.12
CA PHE A 63 -8.27 8.04 1.97
C PHE A 63 -8.80 7.76 0.57
N LYS A 64 -8.25 6.75 -0.07
CA LYS A 64 -8.80 6.17 -1.29
C LYS A 64 -9.42 4.83 -0.97
N LEU A 65 -10.73 4.82 -0.80
CA LEU A 65 -11.48 3.59 -0.68
C LEU A 65 -11.79 3.02 -2.07
N PHE A 66 -11.86 1.72 -2.15
CA PHE A 66 -12.27 1.05 -3.37
C PHE A 66 -13.74 1.34 -3.70
N ASN A 67 -14.10 1.33 -4.99
CA ASN A 67 -15.48 1.58 -5.42
C ASN A 67 -16.35 0.33 -5.20
N HIS A 68 -16.81 0.13 -3.98
CA HIS A 68 -17.63 -1.00 -3.56
C HIS A 68 -18.71 -0.52 -2.58
N PRO A 69 -19.94 -1.09 -2.58
CA PRO A 69 -21.01 -0.66 -1.66
C PRO A 69 -20.59 -0.65 -0.18
N ARG A 70 -19.82 -1.63 0.26
CA ARG A 70 -19.29 -1.72 1.65
C ARG A 70 -18.34 -0.59 1.99
N SER A 71 -17.65 -0.01 1.01
CA SER A 71 -16.79 1.16 1.24
C SER A 71 -17.57 2.39 1.71
N LYS A 72 -18.87 2.48 1.43
CA LYS A 72 -19.76 3.51 1.98
C LYS A 72 -19.88 3.40 3.51
N ILE A 73 -19.97 2.17 4.03
CA ILE A 73 -20.04 1.90 5.47
C ILE A 73 -18.74 2.34 6.14
N LEU A 74 -17.59 1.92 5.59
CA LEU A 74 -16.27 2.31 6.09
C LEU A 74 -16.09 3.82 6.07
N LYS A 75 -16.48 4.48 4.99
CA LYS A 75 -16.46 5.94 4.88
C LYS A 75 -17.26 6.61 6.00
N ASN A 76 -18.47 6.15 6.24
CA ASN A 76 -19.33 6.73 7.27
C ASN A 76 -18.77 6.53 8.67
N LEU A 77 -18.18 5.36 8.95
CA LEU A 77 -17.50 5.11 10.23
C LEU A 77 -16.31 6.04 10.44
N TRP A 78 -15.48 6.23 9.41
CA TRP A 78 -14.36 7.17 9.47
C TRP A 78 -14.80 8.61 9.66
N LEU A 79 -15.83 9.04 8.94
CA LEU A 79 -16.39 10.40 9.07
C LEU A 79 -16.92 10.66 10.49
N ARG A 80 -17.58 9.67 11.10
CA ARG A 80 -18.05 9.77 12.50
C ARG A 80 -16.89 9.88 13.47
N LYS A 81 -15.91 8.96 13.38
CA LYS A 81 -14.74 8.94 14.28
C LYS A 81 -13.90 10.21 14.21
N THR A 82 -13.80 10.83 13.04
CA THR A 82 -12.95 12.00 12.81
C THR A 82 -13.70 13.33 12.84
N ASN A 83 -14.96 13.35 13.29
CA ASN A 83 -15.82 14.53 13.22
C ASN A 83 -15.81 15.17 11.83
N LYS A 84 -15.87 14.34 10.78
CA LYS A 84 -15.85 14.75 9.36
C LYS A 84 -14.55 15.46 8.91
N SER A 85 -13.50 15.46 9.72
CA SER A 85 -12.23 16.13 9.37
C SER A 85 -11.42 15.39 8.30
N ILE A 86 -11.68 14.10 8.10
CA ILE A 86 -10.96 13.27 7.13
C ILE A 86 -11.44 13.52 5.71
N LYS A 87 -10.52 13.51 4.75
CA LYS A 87 -10.80 13.72 3.34
C LYS A 87 -10.72 12.41 2.57
N PHE A 88 -11.55 12.27 1.54
CA PHE A 88 -11.54 11.11 0.65
C PHE A 88 -11.14 11.53 -0.76
N GLU A 89 -10.40 10.63 -1.43
CA GLU A 89 -10.07 10.77 -2.84
C GLU A 89 -11.08 9.95 -3.67
N TYR A 90 -11.86 10.63 -4.50
CA TYR A 90 -12.97 10.01 -5.25
C TYR A 90 -12.61 9.65 -6.69
N ARG A 91 -11.50 10.16 -7.21
CA ARG A 91 -11.09 9.86 -8.59
C ARG A 91 -10.85 8.37 -8.76
N ASN A 92 -11.24 7.84 -9.92
CA ASN A 92 -10.96 6.45 -10.24
C ASN A 92 -9.47 6.16 -10.16
N TYR A 93 -9.12 4.99 -9.61
CA TYR A 93 -7.74 4.54 -9.55
C TYR A 93 -7.30 4.16 -10.97
N LYS A 94 -6.55 5.04 -11.62
CA LYS A 94 -5.98 4.83 -12.96
C LYS A 94 -4.45 4.83 -12.89
N GLY A 95 -3.83 4.21 -11.90
CA GLY A 95 -2.37 4.16 -11.74
C GLY A 95 -1.68 5.53 -11.54
N ASN A 96 -2.25 6.59 -12.06
CA ASN A 96 -1.69 7.95 -12.00
C ASN A 96 -2.02 8.72 -10.71
N ILE A 97 -2.90 8.19 -9.86
CA ILE A 97 -3.33 8.90 -8.66
C ILE A 97 -2.15 9.14 -7.71
N ASN A 98 -1.24 8.17 -7.63
CA ASN A 98 -0.05 8.25 -6.78
C ASN A 98 0.90 9.40 -7.16
N LYS A 99 0.87 9.87 -8.41
CA LYS A 99 1.70 11.01 -8.87
C LYS A 99 1.39 12.31 -8.15
N LYS A 100 0.17 12.46 -7.64
CA LYS A 100 -0.33 13.69 -7.00
C LYS A 100 0.02 13.78 -5.53
N PHE A 101 0.42 12.66 -4.93
CA PHE A 101 0.73 12.60 -3.50
C PHE A 101 2.23 12.51 -3.26
N LYS A 102 2.69 13.18 -2.20
CA LYS A 102 4.07 13.08 -1.73
C LYS A 102 4.39 11.70 -1.20
N LEU A 103 3.41 11.05 -0.54
CA LEU A 103 3.58 9.73 0.06
C LEU A 103 2.30 8.91 -0.10
N THR A 104 2.44 7.64 -0.46
CA THR A 104 1.35 6.66 -0.42
C THR A 104 1.60 5.66 0.70
N VAL A 105 0.57 5.38 1.50
CA VAL A 105 0.60 4.35 2.55
C VAL A 105 -0.31 3.21 2.14
N ILE A 106 0.24 1.99 2.10
CA ILE A 106 -0.48 0.76 1.79
C ILE A 106 -0.32 -0.25 2.93
N ASP A 107 -1.17 -1.24 2.99
CA ASP A 107 -1.20 -2.25 4.06
C ASP A 107 -1.04 -3.68 3.57
N ASN A 108 -0.92 -3.87 2.27
CA ASN A 108 -0.79 -5.19 1.67
C ASN A 108 0.14 -5.22 0.45
N PHE A 109 0.41 -6.44 -0.01
CA PHE A 109 1.28 -6.75 -1.15
C PHE A 109 0.45 -7.03 -2.41
N SER A 110 -0.38 -6.08 -2.83
CA SER A 110 -1.28 -6.17 -3.99
C SER A 110 -0.84 -5.30 -5.17
N THR A 111 -1.64 -5.26 -6.22
CA THR A 111 -1.37 -4.48 -7.46
C THR A 111 -0.86 -3.06 -7.20
N PRO A 112 -1.40 -2.26 -6.26
CA PRO A 112 -0.86 -0.95 -5.94
C PRO A 112 0.62 -0.93 -5.55
N LEU A 113 1.09 -1.95 -4.81
CA LEU A 113 2.51 -2.05 -4.46
C LEU A 113 3.38 -2.16 -5.71
N PHE A 114 2.99 -3.03 -6.65
CA PHE A 114 3.76 -3.24 -7.88
C PHE A 114 3.80 -1.97 -8.73
N GLU A 115 2.69 -1.23 -8.80
CA GLU A 115 2.64 0.06 -9.49
C GLU A 115 3.56 1.10 -8.84
N LEU A 116 3.57 1.18 -7.51
CA LEU A 116 4.41 2.10 -6.76
C LEU A 116 5.90 1.81 -6.97
N ILE A 117 6.30 0.54 -6.92
CA ILE A 117 7.69 0.11 -7.17
C ILE A 117 8.08 0.35 -8.63
N TYR A 118 7.23 -0.05 -9.59
CA TYR A 118 7.51 0.09 -11.02
C TYR A 118 7.74 1.54 -11.39
N ASN A 119 6.83 2.43 -10.97
CA ASN A 119 6.92 3.86 -11.26
C ASN A 119 7.85 4.61 -10.31
N SER A 120 8.42 3.94 -9.32
CA SER A 120 9.28 4.57 -8.30
C SER A 120 8.60 5.76 -7.60
N TYR A 121 7.33 5.63 -7.24
CA TYR A 121 6.61 6.62 -6.42
C TYR A 121 6.93 6.44 -4.94
N PRO A 122 6.96 7.52 -4.13
CA PRO A 122 7.19 7.41 -2.69
C PRO A 122 6.07 6.63 -2.00
N PHE A 123 6.42 5.59 -1.26
CA PHE A 123 5.45 4.81 -0.50
C PHE A 123 6.07 4.18 0.75
N ILE A 124 5.19 3.84 1.69
CA ILE A 124 5.49 2.96 2.81
C ILE A 124 4.40 1.89 2.94
N ILE A 125 4.76 0.78 3.57
CA ILE A 125 3.90 -0.37 3.82
C ILE A 125 3.78 -0.56 5.32
N ILE A 126 2.56 -0.79 5.81
CA ILE A 126 2.30 -1.19 7.20
C ILE A 126 1.76 -2.61 7.17
N ASN A 127 2.63 -3.57 7.45
CA ASN A 127 2.22 -4.97 7.46
C ASN A 127 3.08 -5.77 8.44
N ASP A 128 2.44 -6.49 9.34
CA ASP A 128 3.11 -7.50 10.13
C ASP A 128 3.34 -8.74 9.28
N SER A 129 4.52 -8.80 8.68
CA SER A 129 4.92 -9.91 7.80
C SER A 129 5.01 -11.26 8.50
N LYS A 130 4.83 -11.32 9.83
CA LYS A 130 4.81 -12.58 10.60
C LYS A 130 3.50 -13.34 10.42
N GLN A 131 2.43 -12.66 10.02
CA GLN A 131 1.09 -13.25 9.86
C GLN A 131 0.89 -13.95 8.52
N ASN A 132 1.83 -13.84 7.58
CA ASN A 132 1.69 -14.40 6.24
C ASN A 132 2.82 -15.40 5.93
N GLU A 133 2.47 -16.52 5.35
CA GLU A 133 3.43 -17.44 4.76
C GLU A 133 3.89 -16.92 3.40
N PHE A 134 5.15 -16.54 3.31
CA PHE A 134 5.76 -16.06 2.07
C PHE A 134 6.84 -17.03 1.58
N THR A 135 7.04 -17.10 0.28
CA THR A 135 8.19 -17.82 -0.30
C THR A 135 9.51 -17.20 0.17
N ASN A 136 10.58 -17.99 0.13
CA ASN A 136 11.91 -17.51 0.55
C ASN A 136 12.39 -16.32 -0.30
N GLU A 137 12.06 -16.30 -1.59
CA GLU A 137 12.37 -15.20 -2.50
C GLU A 137 11.65 -13.91 -2.07
N PHE A 138 10.36 -14.01 -1.74
CA PHE A 138 9.59 -12.86 -1.31
C PHE A 138 10.03 -12.38 0.08
N LYS A 139 10.41 -13.27 0.99
CA LYS A 139 11.01 -12.91 2.29
C LYS A 139 12.27 -12.07 2.12
N LYS A 140 13.12 -12.35 1.11
CA LYS A 140 14.29 -11.50 0.79
C LYS A 140 13.87 -10.10 0.37
N ILE A 141 12.81 -9.97 -0.44
CA ILE A 141 12.25 -8.67 -0.84
C ILE A 141 11.74 -7.91 0.38
N LEU A 142 10.98 -8.57 1.28
CA LEU A 142 10.49 -7.95 2.51
C LEU A 142 11.62 -7.45 3.40
N ASN A 143 12.71 -8.23 3.54
CA ASN A 143 13.88 -7.83 4.30
C ASN A 143 14.57 -6.60 3.68
N HIS A 144 14.64 -6.52 2.37
CA HIS A 144 15.12 -5.32 1.69
C HIS A 144 14.23 -4.12 1.94
N LEU A 145 12.89 -4.27 1.85
CA LEU A 145 11.93 -3.19 2.13
C LEU A 145 12.04 -2.70 3.58
N LYS A 146 12.17 -3.62 4.56
CA LYS A 146 12.41 -3.26 5.97
C LYS A 146 13.72 -2.46 6.14
N SER A 147 14.81 -2.95 5.56
CA SER A 147 16.12 -2.29 5.68
C SER A 147 16.21 -0.92 4.98
N LEU A 148 15.26 -0.63 4.09
CA LEU A 148 15.11 0.67 3.42
C LEU A 148 14.15 1.62 4.15
N ASN A 149 13.58 1.22 5.29
CA ASN A 149 12.53 1.94 5.99
C ASN A 149 11.28 2.18 5.12
N ILE A 150 10.94 1.20 4.28
CA ILE A 150 9.73 1.21 3.46
C ILE A 150 8.64 0.34 4.11
N LEU A 151 9.01 -0.80 4.71
CA LEU A 151 8.08 -1.71 5.38
C LEU A 151 8.21 -1.56 6.90
N PHE A 152 7.09 -1.27 7.55
CA PHE A 152 6.93 -1.13 8.99
C PHE A 152 6.03 -2.23 9.54
N ASP A 153 6.42 -2.80 10.68
CA ASP A 153 5.71 -3.86 11.39
C ASP A 153 4.71 -3.30 12.43
N SER A 154 4.67 -1.99 12.63
CA SER A 154 3.69 -1.34 13.51
C SER A 154 3.27 0.04 13.00
N GLU A 155 2.04 0.40 13.34
CA GLU A 155 1.43 1.69 13.01
C GLU A 155 2.18 2.85 13.65
N LYS A 156 2.66 2.66 14.88
CA LYS A 156 3.44 3.68 15.59
C LYS A 156 4.75 3.99 14.87
N LYS A 157 5.53 2.97 14.51
CA LYS A 157 6.79 3.19 13.77
C LYS A 157 6.57 3.87 12.42
N ALA A 158 5.50 3.51 11.71
CA ALA A 158 5.13 4.15 10.46
C ALA A 158 4.73 5.62 10.67
N ALA A 159 3.95 5.92 11.72
CA ALA A 159 3.58 7.28 12.08
C ALA A 159 4.79 8.13 12.47
N ASP A 160 5.68 7.60 13.30
CA ASP A 160 6.92 8.27 13.70
C ASP A 160 7.78 8.60 12.47
N PHE A 161 7.88 7.66 11.53
CA PHE A 161 8.55 7.90 10.25
C PHE A 161 7.89 9.04 9.46
N ILE A 162 6.56 9.04 9.31
CA ILE A 162 5.81 10.10 8.61
C ILE A 162 6.02 11.43 9.32
N ASN A 163 5.86 11.46 10.63
CA ASN A 163 5.99 12.68 11.44
C ASN A 163 7.36 13.34 11.27
N LYS A 164 8.42 12.52 11.25
CA LYS A 164 9.80 12.98 11.13
C LYS A 164 10.17 13.38 9.69
N ASN A 165 9.74 12.61 8.70
CA ASN A 165 10.34 12.68 7.36
C ASN A 165 9.42 13.32 6.30
N TYR A 166 8.15 13.62 6.59
CA TYR A 166 7.20 14.06 5.56
C TYR A 166 7.67 15.31 4.80
N ASN A 167 8.30 16.25 5.47
CA ASN A 167 8.77 17.47 4.80
C ASN A 167 9.88 17.18 3.79
N ASP A 168 10.75 16.21 4.10
CA ASP A 168 11.90 15.80 3.31
C ASP A 168 11.69 14.50 2.54
N ILE A 169 10.42 14.08 2.37
CA ILE A 169 10.07 12.77 1.79
C ILE A 169 10.62 12.58 0.38
N ASP A 170 10.66 13.63 -0.43
CA ASP A 170 11.22 13.59 -1.78
C ASP A 170 12.73 13.35 -1.75
N SER A 171 13.45 14.01 -0.83
CA SER A 171 14.89 13.80 -0.62
C SER A 171 15.17 12.37 -0.13
N TRP A 172 14.40 11.89 0.86
CA TRP A 172 14.50 10.52 1.34
C TRP A 172 14.27 9.53 0.20
N TRP A 173 13.19 9.71 -0.57
CA TRP A 173 12.86 8.80 -1.66
C TRP A 173 13.91 8.79 -2.77
N ASN A 174 14.42 9.95 -3.14
CA ASN A 174 15.50 10.05 -4.12
C ASN A 174 16.78 9.30 -3.70
N LYS A 175 17.07 9.25 -2.39
CA LYS A 175 18.14 8.41 -1.85
C LYS A 175 17.80 6.92 -1.93
N ILE A 176 16.54 6.56 -1.65
CA ILE A 176 16.08 5.15 -1.67
C ILE A 176 16.17 4.54 -3.06
N ILE A 177 15.65 5.21 -4.10
CA ILE A 177 15.62 4.67 -5.47
C ILE A 177 17.01 4.45 -6.07
N LYS A 178 18.03 5.15 -5.57
CA LYS A 178 19.44 4.98 -5.96
C LYS A 178 20.11 3.79 -5.29
N LYS A 179 19.59 3.29 -4.16
CA LYS A 179 20.21 2.19 -3.42
C LYS A 179 20.14 0.87 -4.19
N LYS A 180 21.24 0.09 -4.12
CA LYS A 180 21.33 -1.24 -4.74
C LYS A 180 20.17 -2.17 -4.36
N LYS A 181 19.75 -2.15 -3.08
CA LYS A 181 18.63 -2.95 -2.58
C LYS A 181 17.31 -2.63 -3.29
N PHE A 182 16.99 -1.36 -3.54
CA PHE A 182 15.78 -0.98 -4.27
C PHE A 182 15.82 -1.42 -5.73
N LYS A 183 16.98 -1.30 -6.36
CA LYS A 183 17.20 -1.79 -7.73
C LYS A 183 17.04 -3.31 -7.82
N ILE A 184 17.51 -4.06 -6.82
CA ILE A 184 17.30 -5.52 -6.72
C ILE A 184 15.82 -5.84 -6.62
N ILE A 185 15.07 -5.19 -5.71
CA ILE A 185 13.61 -5.37 -5.58
C ILE A 185 12.94 -5.15 -6.93
N LYS A 186 13.23 -4.03 -7.60
CA LYS A 186 12.64 -3.69 -8.88
C LYS A 186 12.96 -4.74 -9.96
N LYS A 187 14.22 -5.19 -10.04
CA LYS A 187 14.63 -6.23 -10.96
C LYS A 187 13.96 -7.57 -10.68
N SER A 188 13.88 -8.00 -9.42
CA SER A 188 13.24 -9.26 -9.04
C SER A 188 11.75 -9.31 -9.34
N LEU A 189 11.05 -8.18 -9.23
CA LEU A 189 9.61 -8.12 -9.48
C LEU A 189 9.25 -7.86 -10.95
N PHE A 190 10.17 -7.30 -11.74
CA PHE A 190 9.88 -6.83 -13.11
C PHE A 190 10.92 -7.28 -14.14
N SER A 191 11.60 -8.41 -13.93
CA SER A 191 12.51 -8.95 -14.96
C SER A 191 11.71 -9.37 -16.18
N ILE A 192 12.01 -8.78 -17.32
CA ILE A 192 11.28 -8.96 -18.60
C ILE A 192 11.24 -10.44 -19.06
N LYS A 193 12.25 -11.24 -18.70
CA LYS A 193 12.29 -12.66 -19.04
C LYS A 193 11.19 -13.51 -18.40
N GLU A 194 10.69 -13.09 -17.23
CA GLU A 194 9.65 -13.83 -16.50
C GLU A 194 8.24 -13.31 -16.81
N PHE A 195 8.10 -12.08 -17.25
CA PHE A 195 6.78 -11.50 -17.62
C PHE A 195 6.20 -12.11 -18.91
N ASN A 196 7.04 -12.64 -19.81
CA ASN A 196 6.59 -13.36 -20.99
C ASN A 196 6.21 -14.84 -20.71
N ASN A 197 6.44 -15.32 -19.50
CA ASN A 197 6.04 -16.66 -19.11
C ASN A 197 4.77 -16.58 -18.24
N SER A 198 3.67 -17.09 -18.79
CA SER A 198 2.42 -17.36 -18.09
C SER A 198 2.61 -18.11 -16.75
N LYS A 199 3.76 -18.75 -16.54
CA LYS A 199 4.18 -19.41 -15.29
C LYS A 199 4.30 -18.47 -14.08
N PHE A 200 4.66 -17.20 -14.24
CA PHE A 200 4.80 -16.28 -13.08
C PHE A 200 3.42 -15.81 -12.56
N VAL A 201 2.53 -15.45 -13.47
CA VAL A 201 1.15 -15.08 -13.12
C VAL A 201 0.43 -16.28 -12.50
N ASN A 202 0.65 -17.47 -13.06
CA ASN A 202 0.08 -18.71 -12.52
C ASN A 202 0.74 -19.14 -11.21
N SER A 203 2.04 -18.92 -10.97
CA SER A 203 2.68 -19.24 -9.69
C SER A 203 2.25 -18.30 -8.57
N PHE A 204 2.04 -17.03 -8.85
CA PHE A 204 1.56 -16.06 -7.86
C PHE A 204 0.07 -16.30 -7.54
N ALA A 205 -0.77 -16.50 -8.54
CA ALA A 205 -2.17 -16.90 -8.36
C ALA A 205 -2.30 -18.27 -7.70
N TYR A 206 -1.44 -19.24 -8.05
CA TYR A 206 -1.42 -20.57 -7.47
C TYR A 206 -0.94 -20.58 -6.01
N GLN A 207 -0.04 -19.69 -5.63
CA GLN A 207 0.41 -19.58 -4.23
C GLN A 207 -0.59 -18.85 -3.36
N LEU A 208 -1.34 -17.90 -3.91
CA LEU A 208 -2.49 -17.32 -3.24
C LEU A 208 -3.60 -18.38 -3.03
N ALA A 209 -3.85 -19.24 -4.02
CA ALA A 209 -4.85 -20.32 -3.94
C ALA A 209 -4.42 -21.49 -3.03
N LYS A 210 -3.12 -21.77 -2.87
CA LYS A 210 -2.63 -22.82 -1.95
C LYS A 210 -2.72 -22.46 -0.48
N GLY A 211 -2.81 -21.16 -0.15
CA GLY A 211 -3.08 -20.71 1.23
C GLY A 211 -4.46 -21.12 1.72
N ASP A 212 -5.41 -21.30 0.80
CA ASP A 212 -6.81 -21.57 1.17
C ASP A 212 -7.14 -23.08 1.36
N ASN A 213 -6.24 -24.00 1.01
CA ASN A 213 -6.53 -25.45 1.04
C ASN A 213 -5.91 -26.20 2.23
N LYS A 214 -5.50 -25.52 3.29
CA LYS A 214 -5.02 -26.17 4.54
C LYS A 214 -5.91 -25.89 5.75
N ILE A 215 -7.20 -25.65 5.53
CA ILE A 215 -8.22 -25.67 6.59
C ILE A 215 -9.26 -26.72 6.18
N SER A 216 -8.97 -27.95 6.44
CA SER A 216 -9.94 -29.04 6.57
C SER A 216 -9.46 -29.96 7.68
#